data_4e246f0bafedc4f38b2dda1b021ef6ce
#
_entry.id   4e246f0bafedc4f38b2dda1b021ef6ce
#
_cell.length_a   1.000
_cell.length_b   1.000
_cell.length_c   1.000
_cell.angle_alpha   90.00
_cell.angle_beta   90.00
_cell.angle_gamma   90.00
#
_symmetry.space_group_name_H-M   'P 1'
#
loop_
_entity.id
_entity.type
_entity.pdbx_description
1 polymer ?
#
loop_
_entity_poly.entity_id
_entity_poly.type
_entity_poly.pdbx_seq_one_letter_code
_entity_poly.pdbx_strand_id
1 'polypeptide(L)'
;TNTLGWSDIHNQADYKASHTGISLSGGSGMSASQMVASNAIAGAANALTGMSGSSGHAEGTTSSAISGGNLIIRDKESQKQNIAGLSRDPENANGSIAPIFDREKEQKRLQEAQVISQISGQMSNIVMTYGETEAMKAARAKYPGLSDAQLRETPEYREVMKGYGTGSTPQMVVQAITGVLGGLNAGNPGQ
;
A
#
# COMPACT_ATOMS: atom_id res chain seq x y z
N THR A 1 -42.83 13.93 -33.34
CA THR A 1 -41.51 13.81 -34.02
C THR A 1 -41.65 13.03 -35.33
N ASN A 2 -40.76 13.22 -36.27
CA ASN A 2 -40.73 12.41 -37.49
C ASN A 2 -40.14 11.04 -37.15
N THR A 3 -38.93 11.00 -36.64
CA THR A 3 -38.27 9.79 -36.15
C THR A 3 -37.65 10.07 -34.77
N LEU A 4 -37.39 9.03 -34.00
CA LEU A 4 -36.74 9.11 -32.72
C LEU A 4 -35.60 8.10 -32.68
N GLY A 5 -34.39 8.58 -32.37
CA GLY A 5 -33.24 7.75 -32.13
C GLY A 5 -32.74 7.99 -30.70
N TRP A 6 -32.18 6.96 -30.10
CA TRP A 6 -31.58 7.04 -28.77
C TRP A 6 -30.39 6.10 -28.64
N SER A 7 -29.57 6.36 -27.67
CA SER A 7 -28.48 5.46 -27.26
C SER A 7 -28.25 5.60 -25.77
N ASP A 8 -27.85 4.52 -25.13
CA ASP A 8 -27.41 4.53 -23.75
C ASP A 8 -25.99 5.08 -23.65
N ILE A 9 -25.63 5.63 -22.50
CA ILE A 9 -24.30 6.10 -22.19
C ILE A 9 -23.62 5.06 -21.31
N HIS A 10 -22.53 4.49 -21.82
CA HIS A 10 -21.69 3.61 -21.01
C HIS A 10 -20.69 4.43 -20.22
N ASN A 11 -20.76 4.31 -18.91
CA ASN A 11 -19.89 5.01 -17.96
C ASN A 11 -18.79 4.07 -17.48
N GLN A 12 -17.57 4.58 -17.41
CA GLN A 12 -16.42 3.85 -16.92
C GLN A 12 -15.56 4.78 -16.08
N ALA A 13 -15.08 4.29 -14.97
CA ALA A 13 -14.12 4.99 -14.11
C ALA A 13 -13.03 4.03 -13.65
N ASP A 14 -11.80 4.45 -13.82
CA ASP A 14 -10.62 3.74 -13.39
C ASP A 14 -9.74 4.66 -12.57
N TYR A 15 -9.12 4.14 -11.51
CA TYR A 15 -8.05 4.86 -10.83
C TYR A 15 -6.91 3.92 -10.43
N LYS A 16 -5.72 4.48 -10.33
CA LYS A 16 -4.54 3.81 -9.79
C LYS A 16 -3.77 4.80 -8.92
N ALA A 17 -3.53 4.40 -7.69
CA ALA A 17 -2.64 5.10 -6.77
C ALA A 17 -1.46 4.20 -6.42
N SER A 18 -0.25 4.72 -6.51
CA SER A 18 0.96 3.99 -6.17
C SER A 18 1.90 4.88 -5.36
N HIS A 19 2.59 4.26 -4.43
CA HIS A 19 3.65 4.89 -3.66
C HIS A 19 4.89 4.01 -3.69
N THR A 20 6.02 4.60 -3.99
CA THR A 20 7.32 3.93 -3.90
C THR A 20 8.20 4.77 -2.98
N GLY A 21 8.58 4.21 -1.85
CA GLY A 21 9.48 4.86 -0.89
C GLY A 21 10.76 4.04 -0.72
N ILE A 22 11.90 4.70 -0.79
CA ILE A 22 13.19 4.13 -0.41
C ILE A 22 13.73 5.03 0.70
N SER A 23 13.95 4.45 1.89
CA SER A 23 14.66 5.14 2.96
C SER A 23 15.96 4.43 3.25
N LEU A 24 17.04 5.20 3.31
CA LEU A 24 18.34 4.75 3.75
C LEU A 24 18.57 5.36 5.14
N SER A 25 18.77 4.53 6.15
CA SER A 25 19.07 5.00 7.49
C SER A 25 20.55 4.75 7.80
N GLY A 26 21.25 5.79 8.21
CA GLY A 26 22.61 5.73 8.71
C GLY A 26 22.69 6.60 9.97
N GLY A 27 23.07 6.02 11.09
CA GLY A 27 23.33 6.77 12.32
C GLY A 27 24.83 6.94 12.57
N SER A 28 25.25 8.07 13.08
CA SER A 28 26.61 8.24 13.57
C SER A 28 26.88 7.28 14.74
N GLY A 29 27.94 6.47 14.64
CA GLY A 29 28.32 5.50 15.66
C GLY A 29 27.95 4.05 15.35
N MET A 30 27.31 3.75 14.23
CA MET A 30 27.07 2.37 13.79
C MET A 30 28.29 1.80 13.07
N SER A 31 28.58 0.51 13.30
CA SER A 31 29.58 -0.20 12.50
C SER A 31 29.08 -0.42 11.08
N ALA A 32 30.01 -0.63 10.13
CA ALA A 32 29.65 -0.87 8.73
C ALA A 32 28.70 -2.08 8.56
N SER A 33 28.88 -3.13 9.34
CA SER A 33 28.02 -4.31 9.33
C SER A 33 26.62 -4.03 9.87
N GLN A 34 26.50 -3.19 10.91
CA GLN A 34 25.21 -2.74 11.45
C GLN A 34 24.47 -1.84 10.45
N MET A 35 25.23 -0.95 9.78
CA MET A 35 24.67 -0.08 8.74
C MET A 35 24.13 -0.88 7.55
N VAL A 36 24.87 -1.89 7.10
CA VAL A 36 24.40 -2.78 6.02
C VAL A 36 23.18 -3.57 6.46
N ALA A 37 23.19 -4.13 7.67
CA ALA A 37 22.07 -4.90 8.19
C ALA A 37 20.82 -4.02 8.39
N SER A 38 20.96 -2.83 8.97
CA SER A 38 19.83 -1.90 9.17
C SER A 38 19.26 -1.41 7.84
N ASN A 39 20.10 -1.16 6.84
CA ASN A 39 19.67 -0.76 5.51
C ASN A 39 18.99 -1.92 4.75
N ALA A 40 19.47 -3.15 4.92
CA ALA A 40 18.83 -4.33 4.35
C ALA A 40 17.43 -4.55 4.94
N ILE A 41 17.26 -4.38 6.25
CA ILE A 41 15.97 -4.50 6.95
C ILE A 41 15.05 -3.34 6.57
N ALA A 42 15.56 -2.12 6.57
CA ALA A 42 14.80 -0.95 6.11
C ALA A 42 14.38 -1.09 4.65
N GLY A 43 15.24 -1.63 3.81
CA GLY A 43 14.95 -1.94 2.42
C GLY A 43 13.82 -2.98 2.26
N ALA A 44 13.86 -4.04 3.06
CA ALA A 44 12.79 -5.06 3.06
C ALA A 44 11.46 -4.50 3.59
N ALA A 45 11.50 -3.72 4.66
CA ALA A 45 10.31 -3.04 5.21
C ALA A 45 9.73 -2.03 4.20
N ASN A 46 10.58 -1.26 3.53
CA ASN A 46 10.17 -0.33 2.50
C ASN A 46 9.65 -1.03 1.24
N ALA A 47 10.17 -2.20 0.87
CA ALA A 47 9.63 -2.99 -0.21
C ALA A 47 8.22 -3.49 0.10
N LEU A 48 7.95 -3.86 1.36
CA LEU A 48 6.62 -4.32 1.81
C LEU A 48 5.60 -3.18 1.94
N THR A 49 6.03 -2.00 2.38
CA THR A 49 5.16 -0.84 2.62
C THR A 49 5.24 0.22 1.53
N GLY A 50 6.40 0.39 0.91
CA GLY A 50 6.67 1.43 -0.08
C GLY A 50 6.20 1.11 -1.50
N MET A 51 5.82 -0.13 -1.78
CA MET A 51 5.17 -0.55 -3.03
C MET A 51 3.65 -0.71 -2.86
N SER A 52 3.09 -0.01 -1.89
CA SER A 52 1.65 -0.05 -1.70
C SER A 52 0.94 0.72 -2.82
N GLY A 53 0.10 0.02 -3.55
CA GLY A 53 -0.73 0.59 -4.58
C GLY A 53 -2.20 0.26 -4.31
N SER A 54 -3.08 1.13 -4.75
CA SER A 54 -4.50 0.83 -4.84
C SER A 54 -5.02 1.15 -6.23
N SER A 55 -5.98 0.39 -6.67
CA SER A 55 -6.66 0.62 -7.93
C SER A 55 -8.13 0.28 -7.79
N GLY A 56 -8.95 0.94 -8.56
CA GLY A 56 -10.37 0.65 -8.60
C GLY A 56 -10.90 0.82 -10.01
N HIS A 57 -11.91 0.04 -10.32
CA HIS A 57 -12.65 0.08 -11.57
C HIS A 57 -14.14 0.07 -11.24
N ALA A 58 -14.88 0.91 -11.93
CA ALA A 58 -16.33 0.88 -11.87
C ALA A 58 -16.91 1.20 -13.25
N GLU A 59 -17.97 0.53 -13.58
CA GLU A 59 -18.69 0.75 -14.82
C GLU A 59 -20.20 0.75 -14.56
N GLY A 60 -20.92 1.44 -15.41
CA GLY A 60 -22.35 1.53 -15.35
C GLY A 60 -22.91 2.07 -16.64
N THR A 61 -24.21 1.91 -16.84
CA THR A 61 -24.88 2.39 -18.02
C THR A 61 -25.99 3.36 -17.62
N THR A 62 -25.93 4.58 -18.15
CA THR A 62 -27.06 5.51 -18.07
C THR A 62 -27.95 5.25 -19.25
N SER A 63 -29.11 4.69 -18.98
CA SER A 63 -30.07 4.29 -19.99
C SER A 63 -30.82 5.48 -20.56
N SER A 64 -31.10 5.44 -21.85
CA SER A 64 -32.01 6.40 -22.45
C SER A 64 -33.44 6.10 -22.02
N ALA A 65 -34.13 7.12 -21.54
CA ALA A 65 -35.52 7.00 -21.13
C ALA A 65 -36.31 8.24 -21.48
N ILE A 66 -37.61 8.08 -21.63
CA ILE A 66 -38.55 9.20 -21.87
C ILE A 66 -39.73 9.06 -20.93
N SER A 67 -40.14 10.15 -20.29
CA SER A 67 -41.28 10.15 -19.37
C SER A 67 -42.55 9.72 -20.04
N GLY A 68 -43.57 9.37 -19.22
CA GLY A 68 -44.89 9.01 -19.69
C GLY A 68 -45.52 10.08 -20.59
N GLY A 69 -46.33 9.67 -21.51
CA GLY A 69 -46.99 10.52 -22.48
C GLY A 69 -47.16 9.80 -23.84
N ASN A 70 -47.92 10.40 -24.75
CA ASN A 70 -48.10 9.85 -26.08
C ASN A 70 -46.96 10.20 -26.99
N LEU A 71 -46.25 9.18 -27.48
CA LEU A 71 -45.16 9.31 -28.43
C LEU A 71 -45.70 8.98 -29.83
N ILE A 72 -45.80 9.98 -30.70
CA ILE A 72 -46.28 9.83 -32.05
C ILE A 72 -45.10 9.97 -33.03
N ILE A 73 -44.81 8.87 -33.73
CA ILE A 73 -43.83 8.87 -34.84
C ILE A 73 -44.58 9.11 -36.12
N ARG A 74 -44.23 10.17 -36.82
CA ARG A 74 -44.89 10.56 -38.09
C ARG A 74 -44.36 9.81 -39.31
N ASP A 75 -43.06 9.57 -39.30
CA ASP A 75 -42.38 8.83 -40.39
C ASP A 75 -41.99 7.42 -39.85
N LYS A 76 -42.89 6.50 -39.99
CA LYS A 76 -42.71 5.13 -39.50
C LYS A 76 -41.76 4.33 -40.40
N GLU A 77 -41.66 4.68 -41.67
CA GLU A 77 -40.81 3.95 -42.63
C GLU A 77 -39.34 4.25 -42.40
N SER A 78 -39.00 5.47 -41.98
CA SER A 78 -37.64 5.88 -41.65
C SER A 78 -37.25 5.60 -40.19
N GLN A 79 -38.16 5.09 -39.38
CA GLN A 79 -37.90 4.77 -37.95
C GLN A 79 -37.08 3.49 -37.86
N LYS A 80 -35.81 3.63 -37.43
CA LYS A 80 -34.86 2.52 -37.37
C LYS A 80 -34.95 1.69 -36.09
N GLN A 81 -35.23 2.34 -34.96
CA GLN A 81 -35.29 1.68 -33.68
C GLN A 81 -36.73 1.40 -33.25
N ASN A 82 -36.95 0.24 -32.59
CA ASN A 82 -38.27 -0.10 -32.09
C ASN A 82 -38.55 0.70 -30.81
N ILE A 83 -39.51 1.61 -30.87
CA ILE A 83 -39.89 2.49 -29.75
C ILE A 83 -40.36 1.72 -28.51
N ALA A 84 -40.88 0.51 -28.70
CA ALA A 84 -41.30 -0.33 -27.57
C ALA A 84 -40.11 -0.73 -26.66
N GLY A 85 -38.88 -0.68 -27.17
CA GLY A 85 -37.66 -0.92 -26.43
C GLY A 85 -37.14 0.29 -25.63
N LEU A 86 -37.71 1.49 -25.86
CA LEU A 86 -37.30 2.68 -25.14
C LEU A 86 -37.90 2.71 -23.75
N SER A 87 -37.07 2.84 -22.72
CA SER A 87 -37.52 2.91 -21.33
C SER A 87 -38.46 4.09 -21.11
N ARG A 88 -39.51 3.88 -20.35
CA ARG A 88 -40.49 4.91 -19.93
C ARG A 88 -40.29 5.31 -18.47
N ASP A 89 -39.17 4.90 -17.87
CA ASP A 89 -38.80 5.16 -16.49
C ASP A 89 -37.52 6.03 -16.42
N PRO A 90 -37.66 7.37 -16.53
CA PRO A 90 -36.50 8.25 -16.46
C PRO A 90 -35.93 8.37 -15.02
N GLU A 91 -36.70 8.02 -14.00
CA GLU A 91 -36.24 8.12 -12.61
C GLU A 91 -35.17 7.07 -12.31
N ASN A 92 -35.28 5.88 -12.91
CA ASN A 92 -34.31 4.79 -12.75
C ASN A 92 -33.33 4.65 -13.92
N ALA A 93 -33.31 5.60 -14.85
CA ALA A 93 -32.43 5.57 -16.01
C ALA A 93 -30.97 5.93 -15.67
N ASN A 94 -30.75 6.62 -14.57
CA ASN A 94 -29.41 7.08 -14.17
C ASN A 94 -28.57 5.93 -13.61
N GLY A 95 -27.63 5.42 -14.41
CA GLY A 95 -26.60 4.46 -14.03
C GLY A 95 -25.23 5.10 -13.88
N SER A 96 -25.17 6.39 -13.49
CA SER A 96 -23.91 7.08 -13.28
C SER A 96 -23.14 6.42 -12.12
N ILE A 97 -21.81 6.42 -12.28
CA ILE A 97 -20.90 5.87 -11.30
C ILE A 97 -20.66 6.92 -10.22
N ALA A 98 -20.83 6.52 -8.94
CA ALA A 98 -20.34 7.34 -7.83
C ALA A 98 -18.81 7.48 -7.88
N PRO A 99 -18.23 8.57 -7.36
CA PRO A 99 -16.78 8.70 -7.28
C PRO A 99 -16.15 7.50 -6.56
N ILE A 100 -15.24 6.79 -7.23
CA ILE A 100 -14.54 5.62 -6.68
C ILE A 100 -13.18 5.99 -6.09
N PHE A 101 -12.63 7.14 -6.45
CA PHE A 101 -11.37 7.66 -5.94
C PHE A 101 -11.63 8.71 -4.87
N ASP A 102 -11.12 8.46 -3.68
CA ASP A 102 -11.10 9.41 -2.57
C ASP A 102 -9.63 9.79 -2.29
N ARG A 103 -9.28 11.02 -2.67
CA ARG A 103 -7.92 11.53 -2.52
C ARG A 103 -7.47 11.60 -1.07
N GLU A 104 -8.34 12.06 -0.17
CA GLU A 104 -8.00 12.23 1.24
C GLU A 104 -7.75 10.86 1.89
N LYS A 105 -8.58 9.89 1.58
CA LYS A 105 -8.43 8.52 2.04
C LYS A 105 -7.13 7.88 1.54
N GLU A 106 -6.80 8.06 0.26
CA GLU A 106 -5.56 7.56 -0.31
C GLU A 106 -4.32 8.23 0.29
N GLN A 107 -4.36 9.54 0.52
CA GLN A 107 -3.29 10.26 1.21
C GLN A 107 -3.10 9.75 2.64
N LYS A 108 -4.19 9.54 3.37
CA LYS A 108 -4.14 9.00 4.74
C LYS A 108 -3.53 7.60 4.75
N ARG A 109 -3.95 6.73 3.83
CA ARG A 109 -3.39 5.39 3.69
C ARG A 109 -1.88 5.41 3.43
N LEU A 110 -1.41 6.30 2.56
CA LEU A 110 0.02 6.46 2.26
C LEU A 110 0.80 7.00 3.47
N GLN A 111 0.22 7.92 4.23
CA GLN A 111 0.82 8.43 5.47
C GLN A 111 0.93 7.32 6.52
N GLU A 112 -0.11 6.51 6.68
CA GLU A 112 -0.10 5.35 7.58
C GLU A 112 0.98 4.34 7.19
N ALA A 113 1.15 4.08 5.89
CA ALA A 113 2.21 3.22 5.39
C ALA A 113 3.61 3.75 5.73
N GLN A 114 3.84 5.06 5.66
CA GLN A 114 5.08 5.70 6.07
C GLN A 114 5.34 5.54 7.57
N VAL A 115 4.31 5.74 8.40
CA VAL A 115 4.42 5.56 9.86
C VAL A 115 4.76 4.11 10.21
N ILE A 116 4.12 3.15 9.57
CA ILE A 116 4.42 1.72 9.75
C ILE A 116 5.88 1.42 9.39
N SER A 117 6.38 1.97 8.29
CA SER A 117 7.79 1.84 7.88
C SER A 117 8.76 2.42 8.91
N GLN A 118 8.45 3.60 9.47
CA GLN A 118 9.26 4.24 10.51
C GLN A 118 9.28 3.41 11.80
N ILE A 119 8.13 2.93 12.25
CA ILE A 119 8.02 2.07 13.44
C ILE A 119 8.84 0.79 13.23
N SER A 120 8.75 0.16 12.08
CA SER A 120 9.52 -1.04 11.75
C SER A 120 11.03 -0.79 11.80
N GLY A 121 11.49 0.34 11.25
CA GLY A 121 12.89 0.75 11.32
C GLY A 121 13.36 0.98 12.76
N GLN A 122 12.55 1.62 13.59
CA GLN A 122 12.86 1.85 15.01
C GLN A 122 12.91 0.52 15.79
N MET A 123 11.99 -0.40 15.55
CA MET A 123 11.99 -1.73 16.20
C MET A 123 13.25 -2.52 15.81
N SER A 124 13.64 -2.50 14.54
CA SER A 124 14.87 -3.14 14.06
C SER A 124 16.11 -2.54 14.72
N ASN A 125 16.18 -1.22 14.88
CA ASN A 125 17.26 -0.53 15.56
C ASN A 125 17.33 -0.89 17.05
N ILE A 126 16.20 -1.02 17.73
CA ILE A 126 16.15 -1.46 19.14
C ILE A 126 16.73 -2.86 19.26
N VAL A 127 16.32 -3.78 18.37
CA VAL A 127 16.84 -5.16 18.36
C VAL A 127 18.36 -5.18 18.13
N MET A 128 18.85 -4.42 17.16
CA MET A 128 20.28 -4.32 16.87
C MET A 128 21.07 -3.72 18.02
N THR A 129 20.57 -2.66 18.66
CA THR A 129 21.21 -2.00 19.80
C THR A 129 21.26 -2.94 21.01
N TYR A 130 20.18 -3.65 21.28
CA TYR A 130 20.17 -4.67 22.33
C TYR A 130 21.18 -5.77 22.04
N GLY A 131 21.21 -6.28 20.81
CA GLY A 131 22.16 -7.29 20.37
C GLY A 131 23.61 -6.81 20.52
N GLU A 132 23.91 -5.57 20.13
CA GLU A 132 25.25 -4.99 20.30
C GLU A 132 25.63 -4.90 21.79
N THR A 133 24.72 -4.48 22.65
CA THR A 133 24.96 -4.42 24.09
C THR A 133 25.32 -5.79 24.65
N GLU A 134 24.56 -6.82 24.29
CA GLU A 134 24.84 -8.20 24.73
C GLU A 134 26.15 -8.74 24.13
N ALA A 135 26.43 -8.44 22.85
CA ALA A 135 27.65 -8.85 22.18
C ALA A 135 28.90 -8.20 22.81
N MET A 136 28.83 -6.90 23.09
CA MET A 136 29.89 -6.18 23.76
C MET A 136 30.14 -6.70 25.18
N LYS A 137 29.08 -7.01 25.92
CA LYS A 137 29.16 -7.61 27.25
C LYS A 137 29.85 -8.97 27.21
N ALA A 138 29.47 -9.84 26.30
CA ALA A 138 30.09 -11.15 26.12
C ALA A 138 31.59 -11.06 25.75
N ALA A 139 31.92 -10.18 24.79
CA ALA A 139 33.31 -9.96 24.37
C ALA A 139 34.16 -9.36 25.48
N ARG A 140 33.62 -8.39 26.25
CA ARG A 140 34.35 -7.73 27.36
C ARG A 140 34.56 -8.67 28.52
N ALA A 141 33.65 -9.59 28.78
CA ALA A 141 33.82 -10.60 29.82
C ALA A 141 35.02 -11.50 29.54
N LYS A 142 35.31 -11.79 28.28
CA LYS A 142 36.44 -12.63 27.89
C LYS A 142 37.74 -11.82 27.63
N TYR A 143 37.62 -10.59 27.15
CA TYR A 143 38.73 -9.72 26.78
C TYR A 143 38.62 -8.34 27.47
N PRO A 144 38.80 -8.24 28.79
CA PRO A 144 38.50 -7.00 29.54
C PRO A 144 39.45 -5.84 29.21
N GLY A 145 40.60 -6.12 28.58
CA GLY A 145 41.61 -5.11 28.22
C GLY A 145 41.51 -4.53 26.82
N LEU A 146 40.58 -5.00 25.98
CA LEU A 146 40.42 -4.53 24.62
C LEU A 146 39.57 -3.27 24.51
N SER A 147 39.85 -2.42 23.54
CA SER A 147 39.00 -1.30 23.18
C SER A 147 37.70 -1.77 22.56
N ASP A 148 36.68 -0.90 22.53
CA ASP A 148 35.39 -1.23 21.93
C ASP A 148 35.50 -1.64 20.45
N ALA A 149 36.36 -0.96 19.68
CA ALA A 149 36.63 -1.32 18.30
C ALA A 149 37.24 -2.73 18.16
N GLN A 150 38.18 -3.09 19.06
CA GLN A 150 38.81 -4.41 19.09
C GLN A 150 37.82 -5.49 19.55
N LEU A 151 36.94 -5.17 20.50
CA LEU A 151 35.90 -6.09 20.97
C LEU A 151 34.91 -6.46 19.86
N ARG A 152 34.57 -5.54 18.97
CA ARG A 152 33.71 -5.79 17.80
C ARG A 152 34.30 -6.74 16.77
N GLU A 153 35.64 -6.92 16.78
CA GLU A 153 36.36 -7.85 15.89
C GLU A 153 36.46 -9.26 16.49
N THR A 154 36.07 -9.45 17.74
CA THR A 154 36.18 -10.74 18.42
C THR A 154 35.17 -11.76 17.92
N PRO A 155 35.48 -13.09 17.96
CA PRO A 155 34.53 -14.13 17.59
C PRO A 155 33.29 -14.13 18.49
N GLU A 156 33.44 -13.83 19.78
CA GLU A 156 32.36 -13.79 20.75
C GLU A 156 31.35 -12.71 20.42
N TYR A 157 31.81 -11.52 20.03
CA TYR A 157 30.95 -10.45 19.56
C TYR A 157 30.16 -10.86 18.31
N ARG A 158 30.86 -11.42 17.31
CA ARG A 158 30.25 -11.86 16.05
C ARG A 158 29.22 -12.97 16.27
N GLU A 159 29.51 -13.90 17.15
CA GLU A 159 28.60 -15.01 17.47
C GLU A 159 27.29 -14.51 18.09
N VAL A 160 27.36 -13.60 19.06
CA VAL A 160 26.18 -12.99 19.66
C VAL A 160 25.42 -12.17 18.63
N MET A 161 26.09 -11.37 17.80
CA MET A 161 25.44 -10.53 16.78
C MET A 161 24.71 -11.32 15.71
N LYS A 162 25.13 -12.55 15.40
CA LYS A 162 24.35 -13.43 14.51
C LYS A 162 22.94 -13.69 15.00
N GLY A 163 22.72 -13.71 16.32
CA GLY A 163 21.41 -13.89 16.92
C GLY A 163 20.48 -12.68 16.80
N TYR A 164 20.99 -11.52 16.33
CA TYR A 164 20.24 -10.25 16.25
C TYR A 164 20.30 -9.60 14.86
N GLY A 165 21.10 -10.15 13.94
CA GLY A 165 21.24 -9.66 12.57
C GLY A 165 20.10 -10.06 11.65
N THR A 166 20.24 -9.72 10.38
CA THR A 166 19.31 -10.10 9.32
C THR A 166 19.06 -11.59 9.29
N GLY A 167 17.79 -12.03 9.25
CA GLY A 167 17.43 -13.43 9.27
C GLY A 167 17.38 -14.07 10.67
N SER A 168 17.75 -13.36 11.73
CA SER A 168 17.60 -13.81 13.11
C SER A 168 16.13 -13.82 13.54
N THR A 169 15.82 -14.65 14.55
CA THR A 169 14.45 -14.74 15.09
C THR A 169 13.87 -13.38 15.52
N PRO A 170 14.58 -12.52 16.30
CA PRO A 170 14.05 -11.20 16.65
C PRO A 170 13.74 -10.33 15.41
N GLN A 171 14.61 -10.35 14.41
CA GLN A 171 14.39 -9.57 13.20
C GLN A 171 13.26 -10.13 12.33
N MET A 172 13.08 -11.46 12.28
CA MET A 172 11.92 -12.07 11.62
C MET A 172 10.62 -11.70 12.31
N VAL A 173 10.58 -11.60 13.62
CA VAL A 173 9.40 -11.11 14.38
C VAL A 173 9.07 -9.66 13.99
N VAL A 174 10.07 -8.78 13.90
CA VAL A 174 9.87 -7.40 13.44
C VAL A 174 9.30 -7.37 12.03
N GLN A 175 9.84 -8.17 11.12
CA GLN A 175 9.34 -8.26 9.74
C GLN A 175 7.91 -8.81 9.68
N ALA A 176 7.58 -9.82 10.50
CA ALA A 176 6.24 -10.36 10.58
C ALA A 176 5.22 -9.33 11.07
N ILE A 177 5.55 -8.56 12.11
CA ILE A 177 4.71 -7.48 12.62
C ILE A 177 4.51 -6.40 11.55
N THR A 178 5.59 -6.01 10.87
CA THR A 178 5.53 -5.04 9.76
C THR A 178 4.64 -5.53 8.63
N GLY A 179 4.77 -6.81 8.26
CA GLY A 179 3.95 -7.43 7.23
C GLY A 179 2.47 -7.45 7.58
N VAL A 180 2.13 -7.76 8.83
CA VAL A 180 0.74 -7.73 9.32
C VAL A 180 0.18 -6.31 9.28
N LEU A 181 0.91 -5.32 9.80
CA LEU A 181 0.48 -3.92 9.80
C LEU A 181 0.33 -3.38 8.38
N GLY A 182 1.28 -3.70 7.48
CA GLY A 182 1.21 -3.34 6.08
C GLY A 182 0.04 -4.00 5.36
N GLY A 183 -0.24 -5.26 5.66
CA GLY A 183 -1.38 -5.99 5.13
C GLY A 183 -2.72 -5.41 5.58
N LEU A 184 -2.84 -5.04 6.84
CA LEU A 184 -4.04 -4.36 7.36
C LEU A 184 -4.25 -2.99 6.70
N ASN A 185 -3.20 -2.22 6.52
CA ASN A 185 -3.28 -0.94 5.82
C ASN A 185 -3.68 -1.10 4.35
N ALA A 186 -3.15 -2.10 3.64
CA ALA A 186 -3.47 -2.38 2.25
C ALA A 186 -4.83 -3.07 2.08
N GLY A 187 -5.23 -3.92 3.02
CA GLY A 187 -6.45 -4.72 2.99
C GLY A 187 -7.69 -3.98 3.51
N ASN A 188 -7.58 -2.71 3.88
CA ASN A 188 -8.70 -1.88 4.30
C ASN A 188 -9.05 -0.82 3.24
N PRO A 189 -9.50 -1.23 2.03
CA PRO A 189 -10.03 -0.30 1.05
C PRO A 189 -11.43 0.09 1.49
N GLY A 190 -11.52 0.96 2.50
CA GLY A 190 -12.75 1.67 2.84
C GLY A 190 -14.01 0.85 2.95
N GLN A 191 -14.23 0.37 4.12
CA GLN A 191 -15.60 0.36 4.60
C GLN A 191 -15.95 1.75 5.11
#